data_e7af31ef21d6590a8a8e278f9c8a7ef2
#
_entry.id   e7af31ef21d6590a8a8e278f9c8a7ef2
#
_cell.length_a   1.000
_cell.length_b   1.000
_cell.length_c   1.000
_cell.angle_alpha   90.00
_cell.angle_beta   90.00
_cell.angle_gamma   90.00
#
_symmetry.space_group_name_H-M   'P 1'
#
loop_
_entity.id
_entity.type
_entity.pdbx_description
1 polymer ?
#
loop_
_entity_poly.entity_id
_entity_poly.type
_entity_poly.pdbx_seq_one_letter_code
_entity_poly.pdbx_strand_id
1 'polypeptide(L)'
;MYNWIDKGLMETKNIDLELKLKRKPNKNNKNNRKNKMMLGESIETRPKEIETREEFGDWEIDTVIGSKKKTDPVIITLTERKTRYELIIKIDSKTSKAVEEGLSFLKDKSPLKEQVFKTITSDNGLEFSSLTKICEYIKIYYCHPYSSYERGTSENQHKLIRRFIKKGEEIGKYTKRQIERIMNWMNNYPRKILGYMTAEEAFMKELKLIEKTSLAI
;
A
#
# COMPACT_ATOMS: atom_id res chain seq x y z
N MET A 1 -14.88 -9.53 25.03
CA MET A 1 -14.28 -8.80 26.17
C MET A 1 -14.65 -7.31 26.15
N TYR A 2 -14.23 -6.49 25.17
CA TYR A 2 -14.51 -5.04 25.14
C TYR A 2 -16.00 -4.67 25.26
N ASN A 3 -16.90 -5.42 24.59
CA ASN A 3 -18.35 -5.18 24.71
C ASN A 3 -18.89 -5.44 26.14
N TRP A 4 -18.24 -6.29 26.92
CA TRP A 4 -18.64 -6.54 28.30
C TRP A 4 -18.17 -5.41 29.24
N ILE A 5 -16.97 -4.86 28.95
CA ILE A 5 -16.46 -3.68 29.65
C ILE A 5 -17.36 -2.47 29.34
N ASP A 6 -17.79 -2.28 28.09
CA ASP A 6 -18.70 -1.21 27.70
C ASP A 6 -20.08 -1.30 28.38
N LYS A 7 -20.55 -2.54 28.62
CA LYS A 7 -21.80 -2.81 29.34
C LYS A 7 -21.68 -2.84 30.87
N GLY A 8 -20.46 -2.59 31.39
CA GLY A 8 -20.23 -2.63 32.83
C GLY A 8 -20.32 -3.99 33.47
N LEU A 9 -20.20 -5.07 32.68
CA LEU A 9 -20.29 -6.45 33.15
C LEU A 9 -18.96 -7.00 33.71
N MET A 10 -17.91 -6.16 33.74
CA MET A 10 -16.59 -6.51 34.25
C MET A 10 -16.13 -5.44 35.26
N GLU A 11 -15.29 -5.82 36.20
CA GLU A 11 -14.65 -4.89 37.14
C GLU A 11 -13.78 -3.84 36.42
N THR A 12 -13.09 -4.29 35.34
CA THR A 12 -12.30 -3.39 34.46
C THR A 12 -13.23 -2.40 33.76
N LYS A 13 -12.96 -1.12 33.93
CA LYS A 13 -13.72 -0.03 33.31
C LYS A 13 -13.03 0.48 32.05
N ASN A 14 -13.77 1.22 31.22
CA ASN A 14 -13.20 1.85 30.01
C ASN A 14 -12.02 2.80 30.30
N ILE A 15 -11.96 3.37 31.49
CA ILE A 15 -10.88 4.25 31.93
C ILE A 15 -9.56 3.48 32.13
N ASP A 16 -9.64 2.19 32.44
CA ASP A 16 -8.47 1.33 32.67
C ASP A 16 -7.85 0.83 31.35
N LEU A 17 -8.52 1.09 30.21
CA LEU A 17 -8.05 0.70 28.89
C LEU A 17 -7.22 1.78 28.25
N GLU A 18 -5.91 1.58 28.17
CA GLU A 18 -4.93 2.53 27.63
C GLU A 18 -5.30 3.15 26.28
N LEU A 19 -5.85 2.34 25.36
CA LEU A 19 -6.23 2.80 24.03
C LEU A 19 -7.51 3.62 23.98
N LYS A 20 -8.44 3.45 24.93
CA LYS A 20 -9.68 4.23 24.98
C LYS A 20 -9.46 5.65 25.53
N LEU A 21 -8.56 5.81 26.47
CA LEU A 21 -8.20 7.13 27.02
C LEU A 21 -7.53 8.05 25.98
N LYS A 22 -6.87 7.48 24.97
CA LYS A 22 -6.21 8.24 23.89
C LYS A 22 -7.17 8.73 22.80
N ARG A 23 -8.43 8.32 22.79
CA ARG A 23 -9.44 8.81 21.85
C ARG A 23 -9.96 10.18 22.28
N LYS A 24 -9.37 11.24 21.76
CA LYS A 24 -10.02 12.55 21.78
C LYS A 24 -11.33 12.44 21.00
N PRO A 25 -12.49 12.86 21.58
CA PRO A 25 -13.73 12.90 20.81
C PRO A 25 -13.50 13.78 19.59
N ASN A 26 -13.82 13.23 18.41
CA ASN A 26 -13.72 13.96 17.16
C ASN A 26 -14.73 15.11 17.25
N LYS A 27 -14.29 16.31 17.58
CA LYS A 27 -15.12 17.50 17.41
C LYS A 27 -15.41 17.54 15.92
N ASN A 28 -16.67 17.32 15.54
CA ASN A 28 -17.17 17.41 14.17
C ASN A 28 -16.85 18.82 13.63
N ASN A 29 -15.64 19.03 13.17
CA ASN A 29 -15.35 20.12 12.27
C ASN A 29 -16.10 19.76 10.97
N LYS A 30 -17.30 20.28 10.82
CA LYS A 30 -18.03 20.39 9.56
C LYS A 30 -17.28 21.37 8.64
N ASN A 31 -15.99 21.12 8.40
CA ASN A 31 -15.32 21.73 7.27
C ASN A 31 -15.94 21.06 6.05
N ASN A 32 -16.67 21.83 5.24
CA ASN A 32 -17.11 21.45 3.92
C ASN A 32 -15.90 20.90 3.17
N ARG A 33 -15.74 19.55 3.20
CA ARG A 33 -14.71 18.87 2.47
C ARG A 33 -15.03 19.07 1.00
N LYS A 34 -14.26 19.94 0.32
CA LYS A 34 -14.36 20.11 -1.12
C LYS A 34 -14.18 18.72 -1.72
N ASN A 35 -15.16 18.27 -2.51
CA ASN A 35 -15.08 17.03 -3.26
C ASN A 35 -13.79 17.10 -4.11
N LYS A 36 -12.84 16.23 -3.82
CA LYS A 36 -11.65 16.13 -4.65
C LYS A 36 -12.06 15.52 -5.99
N MET A 37 -11.61 16.15 -7.07
CA MET A 37 -11.76 15.60 -8.41
C MET A 37 -11.02 14.26 -8.49
N MET A 38 -11.60 13.27 -9.15
CA MET A 38 -10.94 11.99 -9.42
C MET A 38 -9.80 12.20 -10.41
N LEU A 39 -8.66 11.58 -10.15
CA LEU A 39 -7.46 11.70 -11.00
C LEU A 39 -7.51 10.82 -12.26
N GLY A 40 -8.41 9.84 -12.30
CA GLY A 40 -8.58 8.91 -13.41
C GLY A 40 -9.76 7.98 -13.20
N GLU A 41 -9.67 6.73 -13.66
CA GLU A 41 -10.77 5.77 -13.51
C GLU A 41 -11.08 5.47 -12.05
N SER A 42 -12.38 5.47 -11.73
CA SER A 42 -12.85 5.16 -10.38
C SER A 42 -12.65 3.68 -10.05
N ILE A 43 -12.40 3.38 -8.78
CA ILE A 43 -12.37 2.01 -8.27
C ILE A 43 -13.70 1.26 -8.51
N GLU A 44 -14.81 1.98 -8.72
CA GLU A 44 -16.11 1.38 -9.03
C GLU A 44 -16.13 0.64 -10.37
N THR A 45 -15.29 1.07 -11.32
CA THR A 45 -15.15 0.42 -12.63
C THR A 45 -14.19 -0.78 -12.60
N ARG A 46 -13.51 -0.99 -11.46
CA ARG A 46 -12.57 -2.09 -11.28
C ARG A 46 -13.31 -3.44 -11.28
N PRO A 47 -12.86 -4.44 -12.08
CA PRO A 47 -13.41 -5.78 -12.06
C PRO A 47 -13.49 -6.37 -10.65
N LYS A 48 -14.61 -7.04 -10.34
CA LYS A 48 -14.83 -7.62 -8.99
C LYS A 48 -13.86 -8.77 -8.69
N GLU A 49 -13.36 -9.43 -9.71
CA GLU A 49 -12.37 -10.50 -9.62
C GLU A 49 -11.09 -10.04 -8.92
N ILE A 50 -10.70 -8.77 -9.10
CA ILE A 50 -9.55 -8.17 -8.40
C ILE A 50 -9.76 -8.13 -6.89
N GLU A 51 -11.00 -8.08 -6.41
CA GLU A 51 -11.30 -8.05 -4.97
C GLU A 51 -11.06 -9.41 -4.30
N THR A 52 -11.20 -10.51 -5.01
CA THR A 52 -10.96 -11.85 -4.47
C THR A 52 -9.49 -12.08 -4.13
N ARG A 53 -8.58 -11.33 -4.77
CA ARG A 53 -7.11 -11.44 -4.60
C ARG A 53 -6.57 -12.81 -4.99
N GLU A 54 -7.24 -13.47 -5.91
CA GLU A 54 -6.86 -14.79 -6.42
C GLU A 54 -5.99 -14.68 -7.67
N GLU A 55 -6.11 -13.57 -8.40
CA GLU A 55 -5.29 -13.30 -9.56
C GLU A 55 -3.97 -12.61 -9.19
N PHE A 56 -2.92 -12.95 -9.92
CA PHE A 56 -1.60 -12.33 -9.81
C PHE A 56 -1.48 -11.14 -10.76
N GLY A 57 -0.78 -10.11 -10.31
CA GLY A 57 -0.49 -8.92 -11.11
C GLY A 57 -1.33 -7.70 -10.75
N ASP A 58 -2.13 -7.78 -9.68
CA ASP A 58 -2.92 -6.65 -9.17
C ASP A 58 -2.23 -6.02 -7.98
N TRP A 59 -1.89 -4.73 -8.10
CA TRP A 59 -1.09 -4.01 -7.11
C TRP A 59 -1.87 -2.89 -6.42
N GLU A 60 -1.51 -2.61 -5.19
CA GLU A 60 -1.91 -1.42 -4.46
C GLU A 60 -0.70 -0.51 -4.28
N ILE A 61 -0.82 0.78 -4.66
CA ILE A 61 0.23 1.77 -4.43
C ILE A 61 -0.17 2.73 -3.30
N ASP A 62 0.78 3.07 -2.44
CA ASP A 62 0.58 4.05 -1.38
C ASP A 62 1.90 4.77 -1.03
N THR A 63 1.81 5.82 -0.22
CA THR A 63 2.98 6.51 0.31
C THR A 63 3.07 6.40 1.83
N VAL A 64 4.24 6.04 2.33
CA VAL A 64 4.54 6.09 3.76
C VAL A 64 5.31 7.37 4.08
N ILE A 65 4.70 8.24 4.87
CA ILE A 65 5.28 9.50 5.32
C ILE A 65 5.90 9.27 6.70
N GLY A 66 7.14 9.68 6.90
CA GLY A 66 7.82 9.68 8.18
C GLY A 66 7.44 10.88 9.03
N SER A 67 8.22 11.92 8.96
CA SER A 67 7.99 13.18 9.65
C SER A 67 6.95 14.07 8.91
N LYS A 68 6.52 15.14 9.57
CA LYS A 68 5.63 16.14 8.93
C LYS A 68 6.40 17.19 8.13
N LYS A 69 7.72 17.10 8.07
CA LYS A 69 8.55 18.03 7.28
C LYS A 69 8.35 17.77 5.80
N LYS A 70 8.00 18.79 5.03
CA LYS A 70 7.78 18.68 3.58
C LYS A 70 9.03 18.30 2.80
N THR A 71 10.21 18.57 3.37
CA THR A 71 11.52 18.27 2.78
C THR A 71 12.04 16.87 3.12
N ASP A 72 11.31 16.13 3.97
CA ASP A 72 11.70 14.77 4.32
C ASP A 72 11.34 13.81 3.16
N PRO A 73 12.25 12.94 2.75
CA PRO A 73 11.94 11.87 1.82
C PRO A 73 10.73 11.05 2.25
N VAL A 74 10.07 10.43 1.30
CA VAL A 74 8.95 9.52 1.56
C VAL A 74 9.22 8.17 0.92
N ILE A 75 8.45 7.18 1.30
CA ILE A 75 8.52 5.85 0.73
C ILE A 75 7.29 5.61 -0.13
N ILE A 76 7.49 5.17 -1.37
CA ILE A 76 6.43 4.53 -2.17
C ILE A 76 6.41 3.05 -1.79
N THR A 77 5.24 2.52 -1.62
CA THR A 77 4.97 1.08 -1.44
C THR A 77 4.11 0.58 -2.59
N LEU A 78 4.48 -0.53 -3.19
CA LEU A 78 3.68 -1.28 -4.14
C LEU A 78 3.47 -2.67 -3.56
N THR A 79 2.24 -3.01 -3.21
CA THR A 79 1.88 -4.31 -2.64
C THR A 79 1.14 -5.14 -3.67
N GLU A 80 1.67 -6.31 -4.04
CA GLU A 80 0.96 -7.27 -4.87
C GLU A 80 -0.12 -7.96 -4.03
N ARG A 81 -1.36 -8.00 -4.54
CA ARG A 81 -2.55 -8.31 -3.73
C ARG A 81 -2.70 -9.81 -3.41
N LYS A 82 -2.28 -10.71 -4.27
CA LYS A 82 -2.34 -12.17 -4.09
C LYS A 82 -1.21 -12.66 -3.17
N THR A 83 0.02 -12.34 -3.52
CA THR A 83 1.23 -12.86 -2.86
C THR A 83 1.66 -12.03 -1.66
N ARG A 84 1.13 -10.81 -1.52
CA ARG A 84 1.54 -9.84 -0.50
C ARG A 84 2.99 -9.36 -0.67
N TYR A 85 3.57 -9.58 -1.84
CA TYR A 85 4.91 -9.11 -2.16
C TYR A 85 4.94 -7.58 -2.15
N GLU A 86 6.01 -7.03 -1.59
CA GLU A 86 6.14 -5.60 -1.36
C GLU A 86 7.35 -5.06 -2.08
N LEU A 87 7.15 -4.03 -2.90
CA LEU A 87 8.23 -3.18 -3.39
C LEU A 87 8.23 -1.88 -2.59
N ILE A 88 9.40 -1.52 -2.05
CA ILE A 88 9.58 -0.32 -1.25
C ILE A 88 10.63 0.57 -1.90
N ILE A 89 10.23 1.79 -2.27
CA ILE A 89 11.08 2.73 -3.01
C ILE A 89 11.17 4.03 -2.22
N LYS A 90 12.38 4.44 -1.84
CA LYS A 90 12.63 5.75 -1.24
C LYS A 90 12.70 6.81 -2.32
N ILE A 91 11.87 7.85 -2.21
CA ILE A 91 11.84 9.02 -3.10
C ILE A 91 12.09 10.29 -2.30
N ASP A 92 12.62 11.33 -2.95
CA ASP A 92 13.12 12.53 -2.29
C ASP A 92 11.99 13.43 -1.76
N SER A 93 10.78 13.33 -2.29
CA SER A 93 9.65 14.14 -1.84
C SER A 93 8.31 13.51 -2.21
N LYS A 94 7.22 13.97 -1.56
CA LYS A 94 5.84 13.58 -1.88
C LYS A 94 5.29 14.41 -3.05
N THR A 95 5.92 14.32 -4.21
CA THR A 95 5.51 15.03 -5.43
C THR A 95 5.29 14.06 -6.58
N SER A 96 4.45 14.44 -7.53
CA SER A 96 4.18 13.66 -8.74
C SER A 96 5.46 13.36 -9.52
N LYS A 97 6.39 14.34 -9.61
CA LYS A 97 7.68 14.16 -10.26
C LYS A 97 8.56 13.12 -9.57
N ALA A 98 8.66 13.16 -8.24
CA ALA A 98 9.46 12.20 -7.49
C ALA A 98 8.85 10.77 -7.57
N VAL A 99 7.52 10.65 -7.63
CA VAL A 99 6.83 9.38 -7.88
C VAL A 99 7.15 8.87 -9.28
N GLU A 100 7.13 9.73 -10.29
CA GLU A 100 7.50 9.40 -11.67
C GLU A 100 8.94 8.87 -11.77
N GLU A 101 9.89 9.55 -11.15
CA GLU A 101 11.30 9.12 -11.10
C GLU A 101 11.43 7.77 -10.37
N GLY A 102 10.76 7.59 -9.23
CA GLY A 102 10.77 6.35 -8.47
C GLY A 102 10.17 5.15 -9.20
N LEU A 103 9.18 5.39 -10.05
CA LEU A 103 8.49 4.36 -10.83
C LEU A 103 9.01 4.25 -12.28
N SER A 104 10.13 4.87 -12.60
CA SER A 104 10.70 4.88 -13.96
C SER A 104 10.90 3.48 -14.55
N PHE A 105 11.15 2.46 -13.71
CA PHE A 105 11.27 1.06 -14.13
C PHE A 105 9.98 0.48 -14.74
N LEU A 106 8.82 1.09 -14.51
CA LEU A 106 7.53 0.71 -15.11
C LEU A 106 7.30 1.34 -16.49
N LYS A 107 8.13 2.28 -16.93
CA LYS A 107 7.97 2.92 -18.25
C LYS A 107 8.26 1.95 -19.39
N ASP A 108 9.22 1.05 -19.20
CA ASP A 108 9.61 0.11 -20.24
C ASP A 108 8.66 -1.09 -20.25
N LYS A 109 7.86 -1.16 -21.30
CA LYS A 109 6.94 -2.27 -21.53
C LYS A 109 7.72 -3.54 -21.92
N SER A 110 7.35 -4.68 -21.32
CA SER A 110 7.83 -6.00 -21.74
C SER A 110 6.74 -7.04 -21.46
N PRO A 111 6.70 -8.17 -22.20
CA PRO A 111 5.69 -9.20 -22.00
C PRO A 111 5.61 -9.69 -20.55
N LEU A 112 6.73 -9.83 -19.87
CA LEU A 112 6.78 -10.21 -18.47
C LEU A 112 6.19 -9.13 -17.57
N LYS A 113 6.57 -7.85 -17.78
CA LYS A 113 6.03 -6.74 -16.98
C LYS A 113 4.53 -6.57 -17.15
N GLU A 114 3.97 -6.79 -18.33
CA GLU A 114 2.52 -6.74 -18.57
C GLU A 114 1.77 -7.81 -17.76
N GLN A 115 2.38 -8.97 -17.57
CA GLN A 115 1.77 -10.05 -16.79
C GLN A 115 1.96 -9.83 -15.28
N VAL A 116 3.06 -9.22 -14.88
CA VAL A 116 3.38 -8.92 -13.47
C VAL A 116 2.65 -7.68 -12.98
N PHE A 117 2.44 -6.67 -13.82
CA PHE A 117 1.77 -5.41 -13.50
C PHE A 117 0.54 -5.22 -14.39
N LYS A 118 -0.56 -5.90 -14.07
CA LYS A 118 -1.83 -5.81 -14.81
C LYS A 118 -2.60 -4.55 -14.40
N THR A 119 -2.76 -4.37 -13.10
CA THR A 119 -3.49 -3.23 -12.54
C THR A 119 -2.78 -2.61 -11.34
N ILE A 120 -2.97 -1.32 -11.14
CA ILE A 120 -2.53 -0.61 -9.93
C ILE A 120 -3.72 0.16 -9.35
N THR A 121 -4.05 -0.09 -8.09
CA THR A 121 -5.03 0.68 -7.33
C THR A 121 -4.32 1.71 -6.46
N SER A 122 -4.68 2.98 -6.64
CA SER A 122 -4.08 4.12 -5.93
C SER A 122 -5.11 4.88 -5.11
N ASP A 123 -4.65 5.63 -4.10
CA ASP A 123 -5.51 6.69 -3.56
C ASP A 123 -5.59 7.89 -4.51
N ASN A 124 -6.50 8.81 -4.20
CA ASN A 124 -6.67 10.02 -4.98
C ASN A 124 -5.72 11.14 -4.50
N GLY A 125 -4.47 10.80 -4.19
CA GLY A 125 -3.41 11.73 -3.80
C GLY A 125 -2.81 12.45 -5.01
N LEU A 126 -2.53 13.76 -4.88
CA LEU A 126 -1.95 14.55 -5.97
C LEU A 126 -0.58 14.04 -6.44
N GLU A 127 0.15 13.36 -5.58
CA GLU A 127 1.42 12.70 -5.91
C GLU A 127 1.27 11.61 -6.95
N PHE A 128 0.08 11.03 -7.08
CA PHE A 128 -0.24 9.97 -8.04
C PHE A 128 -0.91 10.46 -9.33
N SER A 129 -0.98 11.78 -9.54
CA SER A 129 -1.64 12.38 -10.70
C SER A 129 -0.99 12.03 -12.05
N SER A 130 0.28 11.61 -12.06
CA SER A 130 0.98 11.21 -13.29
C SER A 130 1.03 9.70 -13.52
N LEU A 131 0.43 8.86 -12.66
CA LEU A 131 0.49 7.40 -12.79
C LEU A 131 0.04 6.89 -14.17
N THR A 132 -1.06 7.41 -14.70
CA THR A 132 -1.58 7.02 -16.02
C THR A 132 -0.63 7.34 -17.17
N LYS A 133 0.23 8.37 -17.02
CA LYS A 133 1.25 8.73 -18.01
C LYS A 133 2.51 7.88 -17.89
N ILE A 134 2.85 7.45 -16.66
CA ILE A 134 4.04 6.64 -16.39
C ILE A 134 3.81 5.19 -16.81
N CYS A 135 2.61 4.70 -16.59
CA CYS A 135 2.24 3.29 -16.69
C CYS A 135 1.17 3.10 -17.78
N GLU A 136 1.44 3.53 -19.02
CA GLU A 136 0.46 3.53 -20.12
C GLU A 136 -0.15 2.15 -20.42
N TYR A 137 0.61 1.07 -20.19
CA TYR A 137 0.14 -0.30 -20.40
C TYR A 137 -0.52 -0.94 -19.17
N ILE A 138 -0.52 -0.25 -18.02
CA ILE A 138 -1.07 -0.73 -16.76
C ILE A 138 -2.40 -0.04 -16.49
N LYS A 139 -3.44 -0.79 -16.15
CA LYS A 139 -4.74 -0.22 -15.78
C LYS A 139 -4.67 0.40 -14.39
N ILE A 140 -4.96 1.70 -14.28
CA ILE A 140 -4.91 2.44 -13.02
C ILE A 140 -6.30 2.74 -12.50
N TYR A 141 -6.59 2.35 -11.26
CA TYR A 141 -7.85 2.66 -10.57
C TYR A 141 -7.60 3.55 -9.36
N TYR A 142 -8.44 4.54 -9.17
CA TYR A 142 -8.35 5.47 -8.05
C TYR A 142 -9.47 5.23 -7.04
N CYS A 143 -9.10 5.08 -5.77
CA CYS A 143 -10.01 4.97 -4.65
C CYS A 143 -10.79 6.26 -4.43
N HIS A 144 -11.95 6.16 -3.79
CA HIS A 144 -12.70 7.34 -3.40
C HIS A 144 -11.90 8.19 -2.40
N PRO A 145 -12.06 9.50 -2.46
CA PRO A 145 -11.46 10.39 -1.47
C PRO A 145 -11.87 9.98 -0.04
N TYR A 146 -10.89 9.84 0.85
CA TYR A 146 -11.08 9.45 2.26
C TYR A 146 -11.53 8.01 2.53
N SER A 147 -11.46 7.11 1.55
CA SER A 147 -11.87 5.70 1.64
C SER A 147 -10.67 4.76 1.78
N SER A 148 -9.91 4.89 2.87
CA SER A 148 -8.71 4.08 3.13
C SER A 148 -9.00 2.58 3.22
N TYR A 149 -10.24 2.19 3.57
CA TYR A 149 -10.66 0.77 3.67
C TYR A 149 -10.62 0.05 2.32
N GLU A 150 -10.70 0.77 1.20
CA GLU A 150 -10.61 0.21 -0.15
C GLU A 150 -9.20 -0.33 -0.48
N ARG A 151 -8.18 -0.01 0.34
CA ARG A 151 -6.78 -0.43 0.23
C ARG A 151 -6.30 -1.17 1.49
N GLY A 152 -7.10 -2.12 1.95
CA GLY A 152 -6.80 -2.87 3.18
C GLY A 152 -5.50 -3.67 3.14
N THR A 153 -4.97 -4.00 1.96
CA THR A 153 -3.70 -4.72 1.83
C THR A 153 -2.54 -3.81 2.20
N SER A 154 -2.46 -2.63 1.61
CA SER A 154 -1.41 -1.63 1.89
C SER A 154 -1.40 -1.21 3.36
N GLU A 155 -2.57 -1.02 3.99
CA GLU A 155 -2.64 -0.65 5.41
C GLU A 155 -1.96 -1.69 6.31
N ASN A 156 -2.16 -2.97 6.05
CA ASN A 156 -1.52 -4.03 6.83
C ASN A 156 -0.01 -4.10 6.60
N GLN A 157 0.46 -3.86 5.37
CA GLN A 157 1.90 -3.79 5.07
C GLN A 157 2.55 -2.60 5.78
N HIS A 158 1.89 -1.45 5.81
CA HIS A 158 2.40 -0.28 6.53
C HIS A 158 2.62 -0.56 8.03
N LYS A 159 1.80 -1.42 8.66
CA LYS A 159 2.04 -1.84 10.05
C LYS A 159 3.38 -2.58 10.23
N LEU A 160 3.82 -3.33 9.22
CA LEU A 160 5.13 -3.99 9.23
C LEU A 160 6.26 -2.99 9.06
N ILE A 161 6.13 -2.03 8.11
CA ILE A 161 7.10 -0.95 7.93
C ILE A 161 7.26 -0.16 9.22
N ARG A 162 6.16 0.10 9.94
CA ARG A 162 6.16 0.86 11.21
C ARG A 162 6.87 0.16 12.38
N ARG A 163 7.24 -1.11 12.26
CA ARG A 163 8.13 -1.77 13.22
C ARG A 163 9.55 -1.24 13.15
N PHE A 164 9.97 -0.76 11.98
CA PHE A 164 11.33 -0.25 11.72
C PHE A 164 11.37 1.27 11.67
N ILE A 165 10.39 1.89 11.00
CA ILE A 165 10.29 3.33 10.82
C ILE A 165 9.04 3.83 11.56
N LYS A 166 9.24 4.38 12.75
CA LYS A 166 8.14 4.84 13.59
C LYS A 166 7.43 6.06 12.95
N LYS A 167 6.15 6.22 13.23
CA LYS A 167 5.40 7.39 12.79
C LYS A 167 5.98 8.67 13.42
N GLY A 168 6.29 9.65 12.57
CA GLY A 168 6.94 10.91 13.01
C GLY A 168 8.47 10.90 12.86
N GLU A 169 9.07 9.75 12.61
CA GLU A 169 10.51 9.62 12.38
C GLU A 169 10.88 10.04 10.95
N GLU A 170 12.02 10.72 10.78
CA GLU A 170 12.48 11.18 9.49
C GLU A 170 12.98 10.02 8.63
N ILE A 171 12.39 9.86 7.43
CA ILE A 171 12.80 8.84 6.45
C ILE A 171 14.19 9.19 5.88
N GLY A 172 14.54 10.47 5.87
CA GLY A 172 15.86 10.94 5.48
C GLY A 172 17.02 10.25 6.18
N LYS A 173 16.84 9.83 7.44
CA LYS A 173 17.85 9.11 8.23
C LYS A 173 18.17 7.71 7.73
N TYR A 174 17.30 7.13 6.93
CA TYR A 174 17.48 5.77 6.41
C TYR A 174 18.10 5.79 5.04
N THR A 175 19.20 5.07 4.86
CA THR A 175 19.82 4.87 3.55
C THR A 175 18.96 3.97 2.67
N LYS A 176 19.14 4.02 1.34
CA LYS A 176 18.46 3.11 0.41
C LYS A 176 18.66 1.64 0.80
N ARG A 177 19.89 1.27 1.16
CA ARG A 177 20.25 -0.09 1.61
C ARG A 177 19.48 -0.52 2.88
N GLN A 178 19.21 0.40 3.81
CA GLN A 178 18.40 0.09 5.00
C GLN A 178 16.94 -0.13 4.64
N ILE A 179 16.40 0.66 3.72
CA ILE A 179 15.03 0.47 3.19
C ILE A 179 14.91 -0.88 2.45
N GLU A 180 15.89 -1.25 1.63
CA GLU A 180 15.96 -2.56 0.97
C GLU A 180 15.99 -3.72 1.98
N ARG A 181 16.73 -3.58 3.09
CA ARG A 181 16.73 -4.59 4.16
C ARG A 181 15.35 -4.75 4.80
N ILE A 182 14.61 -3.65 5.00
CA ILE A 182 13.23 -3.69 5.50
C ILE A 182 12.34 -4.42 4.51
N MET A 183 12.42 -4.09 3.22
CA MET A 183 11.68 -4.74 2.15
C MET A 183 11.94 -6.25 2.12
N ASN A 184 13.22 -6.64 2.13
CA ASN A 184 13.63 -8.05 2.14
C ASN A 184 13.11 -8.79 3.38
N TRP A 185 13.18 -8.16 4.55
CA TRP A 185 12.63 -8.75 5.77
C TRP A 185 11.12 -8.96 5.64
N MET A 186 10.38 -7.99 5.11
CA MET A 186 8.92 -8.08 4.92
C MET A 186 8.55 -9.18 3.94
N ASN A 187 9.30 -9.33 2.85
CA ASN A 187 9.05 -10.34 1.82
C ASN A 187 9.43 -11.76 2.28
N ASN A 188 10.40 -11.87 3.18
CA ASN A 188 10.81 -13.14 3.78
C ASN A 188 10.09 -13.48 5.11
N TYR A 189 9.10 -12.68 5.51
CA TYR A 189 8.31 -12.94 6.70
C TYR A 189 7.18 -13.93 6.39
N PRO A 190 7.11 -15.13 7.06
CA PRO A 190 6.07 -16.12 6.82
C PRO A 190 4.68 -15.58 7.17
N ARG A 191 3.68 -15.83 6.32
CA ARG A 191 2.33 -15.28 6.46
C ARG A 191 1.29 -16.40 6.57
N LYS A 192 0.50 -16.38 7.63
CA LYS A 192 -0.60 -17.35 7.82
C LYS A 192 -1.57 -17.37 6.62
N ILE A 193 -1.86 -16.20 6.02
CA ILE A 193 -2.76 -16.08 4.86
C ILE A 193 -2.21 -16.77 3.60
N LEU A 194 -0.89 -16.99 3.53
CA LEU A 194 -0.22 -17.70 2.44
C LEU A 194 0.12 -19.15 2.82
N GLY A 195 -0.55 -19.73 3.81
CA GLY A 195 -0.22 -21.07 4.30
C GLY A 195 1.18 -21.16 4.88
N TYR A 196 1.64 -20.09 5.54
CA TYR A 196 2.99 -19.92 6.11
C TYR A 196 4.12 -19.80 5.09
N MET A 197 3.85 -19.72 3.80
CA MET A 197 4.85 -19.26 2.82
C MET A 197 5.20 -17.80 3.08
N THR A 198 6.39 -17.42 2.64
CA THR A 198 6.80 -16.02 2.56
C THR A 198 6.18 -15.35 1.33
N ALA A 199 6.13 -14.02 1.31
CA ALA A 199 5.66 -13.28 0.15
C ALA A 199 6.58 -13.48 -1.06
N GLU A 200 7.90 -13.58 -0.82
CA GLU A 200 8.92 -13.88 -1.83
C GLU A 200 8.67 -15.24 -2.49
N GLU A 201 8.48 -16.31 -1.68
CA GLU A 201 8.21 -17.65 -2.20
C GLU A 201 6.93 -17.69 -3.05
N ALA A 202 5.85 -17.03 -2.56
CA ALA A 202 4.59 -16.96 -3.27
C ALA A 202 4.73 -16.19 -4.60
N PHE A 203 5.43 -15.06 -4.60
CA PHE A 203 5.67 -14.24 -5.78
C PHE A 203 6.53 -14.99 -6.82
N MET A 204 7.61 -15.61 -6.40
CA MET A 204 8.47 -16.41 -7.29
C MET A 204 7.77 -17.62 -7.89
N LYS A 205 6.81 -18.21 -7.15
CA LYS A 205 5.96 -19.28 -7.67
C LYS A 205 5.08 -18.80 -8.84
N GLU A 206 4.45 -17.63 -8.70
CA GLU A 206 3.64 -17.02 -9.76
C GLU A 206 4.49 -16.66 -10.98
N LEU A 207 5.68 -16.06 -10.78
CA LEU A 207 6.60 -15.75 -11.89
C LEU A 207 6.97 -16.98 -12.69
N LYS A 208 7.31 -18.08 -12.03
CA LYS A 208 7.64 -19.36 -12.71
C LYS A 208 6.46 -19.92 -13.50
N LEU A 209 5.23 -19.70 -13.07
CA LEU A 209 4.04 -20.10 -13.83
C LEU A 209 3.90 -19.27 -15.10
N ILE A 210 4.11 -17.96 -15.03
CA ILE A 210 4.09 -17.05 -16.17
C ILE A 210 5.16 -17.45 -17.21
N GLU A 211 6.40 -17.64 -16.76
CA GLU A 211 7.50 -18.04 -17.65
C GLU A 211 7.23 -19.35 -18.38
N LYS A 212 6.69 -20.36 -17.68
CA LYS A 212 6.31 -21.65 -18.31
C LYS A 212 5.22 -21.49 -19.35
N THR A 213 4.21 -20.64 -19.09
CA THR A 213 3.12 -20.37 -20.02
C THR A 213 3.63 -19.63 -21.26
N SER A 214 4.55 -18.67 -21.08
CA SER A 214 5.15 -17.90 -22.19
C SER A 214 6.08 -18.74 -23.09
N LEU A 215 6.66 -19.84 -22.57
CA LEU A 215 7.49 -20.77 -23.34
C LEU A 215 6.67 -21.85 -24.07
N ALA A 216 5.40 -22.00 -23.73
CA ALA A 216 4.50 -23.00 -24.30
C ALA A 216 3.69 -22.48 -25.51
N ILE A 217 3.84 -21.21 -25.85
CA ILE A 217 3.24 -20.51 -27.01
C ILE A 217 4.32 -20.22 -28.03
#